data_be3644a64ce4648b169b8a44cf297657
#
_entry.id   be3644a64ce4648b169b8a44cf297657
#
_cell.length_a   1.000
_cell.length_b   1.000
_cell.length_c   1.000
_cell.angle_alpha   90.00
_cell.angle_beta   90.00
_cell.angle_gamma   90.00
#
_symmetry.space_group_name_H-M   'P 1'
#
loop_
_entity.id
_entity.type
_entity.pdbx_description
1 polymer ?
#
loop_
_entity_poly.entity_id
_entity_poly.type
_entity_poly.pdbx_seq_one_letter_code
_entity_poly.pdbx_strand_id
1 'polypeptide(L)'
;MSWTDSGPPTGPHEINLVARIAARNDDDAARRLYRKYRMELFRFGVHVLNDQGLAEEMVQETFIKFCQRAGSYDATRGPVRAWLFTMARSAAIDIARRPSSRPLLPVEDFQLPPQYDTVDEALTVLTVDQALDKLPSIYGDVMRLVRDDLTQSEIAERLGIPVGTVKSRTAKAADTLRAELASLRGGEDAF
;
A
#
# COMPACT_ATOMS: atom_id res chain seq x y z
N MET A 1 -21.34 11.38 3.33
CA MET A 1 -20.83 10.39 2.37
C MET A 1 -20.04 9.38 3.17
N SER A 2 -20.52 8.15 3.34
CA SER A 2 -19.82 7.10 4.08
C SER A 2 -18.84 6.41 3.15
N TRP A 3 -17.62 6.18 3.63
CA TRP A 3 -16.51 5.54 2.95
C TRP A 3 -16.64 4.01 2.94
N THR A 4 -17.82 3.48 2.64
CA THR A 4 -18.05 2.04 2.66
C THR A 4 -17.39 1.40 1.45
N ASP A 5 -16.10 1.09 1.56
CA ASP A 5 -15.44 0.18 0.66
C ASP A 5 -14.83 -0.98 1.44
N SER A 6 -14.99 -2.16 0.86
CA SER A 6 -14.72 -3.48 1.45
C SER A 6 -13.22 -3.84 1.53
N GLY A 7 -12.34 -2.84 1.64
CA GLY A 7 -10.91 -3.06 1.91
C GLY A 7 -10.68 -3.59 3.33
N PRO A 8 -9.56 -4.25 3.60
CA PRO A 8 -9.23 -4.69 4.95
C PRO A 8 -9.22 -3.49 5.89
N PRO A 9 -9.65 -3.67 7.15
CA PRO A 9 -9.66 -2.61 8.13
C PRO A 9 -8.25 -2.02 8.25
N THR A 10 -8.16 -0.70 8.33
CA THR A 10 -6.90 -0.01 8.60
C THR A 10 -6.24 -0.63 9.83
N GLY A 11 -5.04 -1.17 9.65
CA GLY A 11 -4.31 -1.73 10.78
C GLY A 11 -3.98 -0.65 11.82
N PRO A 12 -3.88 -0.98 13.11
CA PRO A 12 -3.51 -0.04 14.17
C PRO A 12 -2.22 0.74 13.83
N HIS A 13 -1.35 0.14 13.04
CA HIS A 13 -0.10 0.74 12.59
C HIS A 13 -0.32 1.94 11.66
N GLU A 14 -1.20 1.83 10.67
CA GLU A 14 -1.49 2.94 9.73
C GLU A 14 -2.14 4.12 10.44
N ILE A 15 -3.08 3.85 11.35
CA ILE A 15 -3.71 4.91 12.17
C ILE A 15 -2.63 5.65 12.97
N ASN A 16 -1.67 4.93 13.54
CA ASN A 16 -0.56 5.52 14.27
C ASN A 16 0.32 6.38 13.36
N LEU A 17 0.63 5.93 12.12
CA LEU A 17 1.39 6.72 11.16
C LEU A 17 0.66 8.02 10.81
N VAL A 18 -0.64 7.98 10.54
CA VAL A 18 -1.44 9.18 10.26
C VAL A 18 -1.44 10.13 11.46
N ALA A 19 -1.60 9.61 12.68
CA ALA A 19 -1.57 10.42 13.90
C ALA A 19 -0.20 11.10 14.11
N ARG A 20 0.91 10.41 13.79
CA ARG A 20 2.27 10.98 13.84
C ARG A 20 2.45 12.10 12.82
N ILE A 21 1.95 11.93 11.59
CA ILE A 21 1.97 12.99 10.57
C ILE A 21 1.16 14.19 11.06
N ALA A 22 -0.05 13.95 11.58
CA ALA A 22 -0.93 15.00 12.07
C ALA A 22 -0.34 15.81 13.23
N ALA A 23 0.32 15.13 14.19
CA ALA A 23 0.82 15.78 15.42
C ALA A 23 2.18 16.46 15.24
N ARG A 24 3.06 15.92 14.37
CA ARG A 24 4.48 16.29 14.34
C ARG A 24 5.04 16.54 12.95
N ASN A 25 4.21 16.46 11.91
CA ASN A 25 4.66 16.51 10.51
C ASN A 25 5.77 15.47 10.23
N ASP A 26 5.58 14.25 10.74
CA ASP A 26 6.59 13.20 10.78
C ASP A 26 6.88 12.65 9.37
N ASP A 27 8.02 13.05 8.82
CA ASP A 27 8.46 12.68 7.48
C ASP A 27 8.68 11.18 7.30
N ASP A 28 9.08 10.46 8.36
CA ASP A 28 9.28 9.01 8.28
C ASP A 28 7.95 8.29 8.18
N ALA A 29 6.97 8.71 8.98
CA ALA A 29 5.60 8.18 8.89
C ALA A 29 4.99 8.46 7.50
N ALA A 30 5.18 9.67 6.96
CA ALA A 30 4.73 10.02 5.61
C ALA A 30 5.40 9.17 4.53
N ARG A 31 6.73 8.95 4.60
CA ARG A 31 7.47 8.10 3.65
C ARG A 31 7.03 6.65 3.68
N ARG A 32 6.62 6.12 4.84
CA ARG A 32 6.11 4.75 4.97
C ARG A 32 4.79 4.59 4.24
N LEU A 33 3.83 5.48 4.48
CA LEU A 33 2.54 5.47 3.79
C LEU A 33 2.73 5.73 2.28
N TYR A 34 3.64 6.63 1.89
CA TYR A 34 3.99 6.85 0.49
C TYR A 34 4.49 5.56 -0.17
N ARG A 35 5.48 4.87 0.41
CA ARG A 35 6.02 3.62 -0.14
C ARG A 35 4.96 2.54 -0.28
N LYS A 36 4.03 2.46 0.68
CA LYS A 36 2.96 1.49 0.67
C LYS A 36 1.96 1.73 -0.47
N TYR A 37 1.52 2.96 -0.65
CA TYR A 37 0.40 3.26 -1.53
C TYR A 37 0.77 3.85 -2.90
N ARG A 38 2.02 4.32 -3.09
CA ARG A 38 2.41 5.04 -4.32
C ARG A 38 2.15 4.26 -5.60
N MET A 39 2.42 2.96 -5.61
CA MET A 39 2.27 2.15 -6.83
C MET A 39 0.80 1.87 -7.16
N GLU A 40 -0.01 1.68 -6.15
CA GLU A 40 -1.45 1.50 -6.32
C GLU A 40 -2.11 2.79 -6.83
N LEU A 41 -1.75 3.91 -6.25
CA LEU A 41 -2.21 5.23 -6.71
C LEU A 41 -1.68 5.56 -8.11
N PHE A 42 -0.43 5.20 -8.42
CA PHE A 42 0.14 5.40 -9.75
C PHE A 42 -0.61 4.60 -10.82
N ARG A 43 -0.90 3.31 -10.58
CA ARG A 43 -1.70 2.49 -11.51
C ARG A 43 -3.09 3.09 -11.72
N PHE A 44 -3.75 3.52 -10.65
CA PHE A 44 -5.00 4.25 -10.73
C PHE A 44 -4.86 5.49 -11.62
N GLY A 45 -3.84 6.31 -11.40
CA GLY A 45 -3.57 7.51 -12.19
C GLY A 45 -3.36 7.20 -13.68
N VAL A 46 -2.53 6.20 -13.99
CA VAL A 46 -2.30 5.76 -15.38
C VAL A 46 -3.59 5.30 -16.04
N HIS A 47 -4.41 4.53 -15.32
CA HIS A 47 -5.68 4.04 -15.84
C HIS A 47 -6.66 5.18 -16.17
N VAL A 48 -6.76 6.19 -15.30
CA VAL A 48 -7.73 7.29 -15.45
C VAL A 48 -7.23 8.39 -16.39
N LEU A 49 -5.94 8.74 -16.29
CA LEU A 49 -5.36 9.87 -17.03
C LEU A 49 -4.70 9.44 -18.33
N ASN A 50 -4.44 8.13 -18.51
CA ASN A 50 -3.73 7.53 -19.64
C ASN A 50 -2.39 8.22 -19.96
N ASP A 51 -1.73 8.72 -18.95
CA ASP A 51 -0.43 9.38 -19.05
C ASP A 51 0.36 9.15 -17.76
N GLN A 52 1.60 8.65 -17.90
CA GLN A 52 2.44 8.31 -16.75
C GLN A 52 2.91 9.57 -16.00
N GLY A 53 3.22 10.63 -16.71
CA GLY A 53 3.66 11.89 -16.11
C GLY A 53 2.54 12.54 -15.27
N LEU A 54 1.32 12.56 -15.83
CA LEU A 54 0.14 13.04 -15.11
C LEU A 54 -0.22 12.14 -13.92
N ALA A 55 0.00 10.82 -14.05
CA ALA A 55 -0.19 9.89 -12.93
C ALA A 55 0.81 10.12 -11.80
N GLU A 56 2.08 10.38 -12.12
CA GLU A 56 3.09 10.77 -11.12
C GLU A 56 2.73 12.09 -10.42
N GLU A 57 2.29 13.09 -11.18
CA GLU A 57 1.82 14.35 -10.64
C GLU A 57 0.62 14.14 -9.70
N MET A 58 -0.36 13.33 -10.10
CA MET A 58 -1.51 12.98 -9.28
C MET A 58 -1.09 12.35 -7.95
N VAL A 59 -0.14 11.40 -7.98
CA VAL A 59 0.38 10.76 -6.75
C VAL A 59 1.02 11.80 -5.84
N GLN A 60 1.85 12.70 -6.38
CA GLN A 60 2.49 13.75 -5.60
C GLN A 60 1.47 14.70 -4.97
N GLU A 61 0.51 15.20 -5.75
CA GLU A 61 -0.57 16.07 -5.24
C GLU A 61 -1.40 15.37 -4.17
N THR A 62 -1.69 14.08 -4.34
CA THR A 62 -2.43 13.27 -3.38
C THR A 62 -1.70 13.25 -2.03
N PHE A 63 -0.41 12.95 -2.01
CA PHE A 63 0.36 12.87 -0.78
C PHE A 63 0.60 14.23 -0.12
N ILE A 64 0.74 15.31 -0.90
CA ILE A 64 0.79 16.67 -0.35
C ILE A 64 -0.54 16.99 0.37
N LYS A 65 -1.68 16.76 -0.29
CA LYS A 65 -3.02 16.98 0.30
C LYS A 65 -3.24 16.09 1.53
N PHE A 66 -2.77 14.83 1.46
CA PHE A 66 -2.85 13.88 2.57
C PHE A 66 -2.10 14.38 3.81
N CYS A 67 -0.82 14.78 3.66
CA CYS A 67 -0.03 15.28 4.79
C CYS A 67 -0.65 16.55 5.38
N GLN A 68 -1.11 17.48 4.55
CA GLN A 68 -1.78 18.71 5.00
C GLN A 68 -3.07 18.45 5.77
N ARG A 69 -3.79 17.38 5.45
CA ARG A 69 -5.09 17.03 6.04
C ARG A 69 -5.04 15.86 7.02
N ALA A 70 -3.84 15.38 7.38
CA ALA A 70 -3.69 14.22 8.27
C ALA A 70 -4.47 14.35 9.58
N GLY A 71 -4.53 15.56 10.15
CA GLY A 71 -5.30 15.85 11.36
C GLY A 71 -6.82 15.74 11.20
N SER A 72 -7.34 15.69 9.98
CA SER A 72 -8.78 15.51 9.72
C SER A 72 -9.18 14.05 9.43
N TYR A 73 -8.22 13.12 9.50
CA TYR A 73 -8.51 11.71 9.31
C TYR A 73 -9.31 11.16 10.50
N ASP A 74 -10.38 10.46 10.17
CA ASP A 74 -11.25 9.78 11.13
C ASP A 74 -11.39 8.30 10.76
N ALA A 75 -10.78 7.44 11.57
CA ALA A 75 -10.76 6.00 11.36
C ALA A 75 -12.17 5.35 11.42
N THR A 76 -13.15 6.03 12.04
CA THR A 76 -14.54 5.53 12.10
C THR A 76 -15.26 5.67 10.76
N ARG A 77 -14.76 6.54 9.88
CA ARG A 77 -15.32 6.81 8.55
C ARG A 77 -14.79 5.87 7.47
N GLY A 78 -13.71 5.15 7.74
CA GLY A 78 -13.14 4.17 6.83
C GLY A 78 -11.62 4.12 6.84
N PRO A 79 -11.05 3.17 6.08
CA PRO A 79 -9.62 2.92 6.08
C PRO A 79 -8.80 4.06 5.43
N VAL A 80 -7.53 4.19 5.82
CA VAL A 80 -6.56 5.17 5.26
C VAL A 80 -6.50 5.05 3.73
N ARG A 81 -6.54 3.82 3.19
CA ARG A 81 -6.57 3.56 1.76
C ARG A 81 -7.73 4.28 1.07
N ALA A 82 -8.96 4.08 1.55
CA ALA A 82 -10.15 4.70 0.97
C ALA A 82 -10.07 6.24 1.00
N TRP A 83 -9.52 6.79 2.08
CA TRP A 83 -9.33 8.22 2.21
C TRP A 83 -8.29 8.77 1.23
N LEU A 84 -7.14 8.06 1.05
CA LEU A 84 -6.14 8.38 0.04
C LEU A 84 -6.73 8.36 -1.38
N PHE A 85 -7.51 7.34 -1.72
CA PHE A 85 -8.14 7.24 -3.05
C PHE A 85 -9.18 8.33 -3.30
N THR A 86 -9.88 8.80 -2.28
CA THR A 86 -10.75 9.96 -2.44
C THR A 86 -9.96 11.22 -2.81
N MET A 87 -8.79 11.42 -2.20
CA MET A 87 -7.91 12.54 -2.55
C MET A 87 -7.31 12.37 -3.95
N ALA A 88 -6.90 11.14 -4.30
CA ALA A 88 -6.37 10.81 -5.62
C ALA A 88 -7.40 11.06 -6.73
N ARG A 89 -8.65 10.66 -6.50
CA ARG A 89 -9.76 10.95 -7.42
C ARG A 89 -9.95 12.45 -7.61
N SER A 90 -9.95 13.21 -6.53
CA SER A 90 -10.04 14.69 -6.62
C SER A 90 -8.86 15.28 -7.40
N ALA A 91 -7.63 14.81 -7.15
CA ALA A 91 -6.45 15.26 -7.87
C ALA A 91 -6.53 14.89 -9.36
N ALA A 92 -6.98 13.68 -9.69
CA ALA A 92 -7.16 13.24 -11.08
C ALA A 92 -8.19 14.09 -11.84
N ILE A 93 -9.31 14.44 -11.20
CA ILE A 93 -10.32 15.34 -11.79
C ILE A 93 -9.72 16.71 -12.03
N ASP A 94 -8.99 17.27 -11.06
CA ASP A 94 -8.36 18.59 -11.19
C ASP A 94 -7.34 18.61 -12.35
N ILE A 95 -6.52 17.55 -12.48
CA ILE A 95 -5.56 17.39 -13.56
C ILE A 95 -6.27 17.22 -14.92
N ALA A 96 -7.30 16.37 -14.99
CA ALA A 96 -8.06 16.11 -16.20
C ALA A 96 -8.77 17.36 -16.77
N ARG A 97 -9.16 18.30 -15.90
CA ARG A 97 -9.78 19.56 -16.29
C ARG A 97 -8.82 20.60 -16.87
N ARG A 98 -7.50 20.37 -16.79
CA ARG A 98 -6.50 21.29 -17.37
C ARG A 98 -6.59 21.23 -18.90
N PRO A 99 -6.47 22.38 -19.62
CA PRO A 99 -6.58 22.42 -21.08
C PRO A 99 -5.56 21.54 -21.82
N SER A 100 -4.46 21.23 -21.19
CA SER A 100 -3.38 20.38 -21.74
C SER A 100 -3.59 18.88 -21.52
N SER A 101 -4.59 18.48 -20.73
CA SER A 101 -4.85 17.07 -20.38
C SER A 101 -5.86 16.45 -21.33
N ARG A 102 -5.62 15.20 -21.72
CA ARG A 102 -6.50 14.43 -22.59
C ARG A 102 -6.98 13.18 -21.83
N PRO A 103 -7.97 13.29 -20.94
CA PRO A 103 -8.47 12.14 -20.17
C PRO A 103 -9.24 11.19 -21.09
N LEU A 104 -9.05 9.87 -20.90
CA LEU A 104 -9.75 8.84 -21.67
C LEU A 104 -11.02 8.33 -20.99
N LEU A 105 -11.15 8.47 -19.69
CA LEU A 105 -12.27 7.90 -18.93
C LEU A 105 -12.96 8.97 -18.07
N PRO A 106 -14.29 8.89 -17.90
CA PRO A 106 -15.01 9.70 -16.93
C PRO A 106 -14.54 9.33 -15.52
N VAL A 107 -13.76 10.21 -14.90
CA VAL A 107 -13.22 10.00 -13.53
C VAL A 107 -14.34 9.90 -12.50
N GLU A 108 -15.49 10.50 -12.81
CA GLU A 108 -16.68 10.53 -11.93
C GLU A 108 -17.31 9.15 -11.74
N ASP A 109 -17.24 8.29 -12.75
CA ASP A 109 -17.81 6.94 -12.72
C ASP A 109 -16.82 5.88 -12.18
N PHE A 110 -15.59 6.29 -11.85
CA PHE A 110 -14.60 5.37 -11.33
C PHE A 110 -14.96 4.94 -9.90
N GLN A 111 -15.26 3.65 -9.76
CA GLN A 111 -15.36 3.02 -8.45
C GLN A 111 -13.96 2.72 -7.93
N LEU A 112 -13.77 2.81 -6.60
CA LEU A 112 -12.51 2.41 -5.99
C LEU A 112 -12.17 0.99 -6.45
N PRO A 113 -10.98 0.76 -7.03
CA PRO A 113 -10.62 -0.60 -7.39
C PRO A 113 -10.71 -1.48 -6.15
N PRO A 114 -11.24 -2.70 -6.26
CA PRO A 114 -11.11 -3.67 -5.20
C PRO A 114 -9.64 -3.77 -4.82
N GLN A 115 -9.33 -4.22 -3.63
CA GLN A 115 -7.96 -4.27 -3.10
C GLN A 115 -6.96 -4.92 -4.09
N TYR A 116 -7.50 -5.70 -5.04
CA TYR A 116 -6.78 -6.37 -6.11
C TYR A 116 -7.44 -6.05 -7.43
N ASP A 117 -6.71 -5.40 -8.36
CA ASP A 117 -7.23 -4.94 -9.65
C ASP A 117 -7.53 -6.06 -10.65
N THR A 118 -6.97 -7.23 -10.43
CA THR A 118 -7.17 -8.40 -11.28
C THR A 118 -7.23 -9.68 -10.45
N VAL A 119 -7.83 -10.74 -11.01
CA VAL A 119 -7.78 -12.10 -10.44
C VAL A 119 -6.32 -12.50 -10.21
N ASP A 120 -5.40 -12.10 -11.09
CA ASP A 120 -3.97 -12.37 -10.96
C ASP A 120 -3.32 -11.65 -9.77
N GLU A 121 -3.72 -10.41 -9.45
CA GLU A 121 -3.23 -9.71 -8.27
C GLU A 121 -3.80 -10.29 -6.97
N ALA A 122 -5.08 -10.66 -6.98
CA ALA A 122 -5.71 -11.36 -5.87
C ALA A 122 -5.04 -12.74 -5.64
N LEU A 123 -4.78 -13.49 -6.71
CA LEU A 123 -4.06 -14.76 -6.67
C LEU A 123 -2.61 -14.56 -6.19
N THR A 124 -1.94 -13.50 -6.62
CA THR A 124 -0.57 -13.18 -6.17
C THR A 124 -0.53 -12.90 -4.68
N VAL A 125 -1.49 -12.16 -4.13
CA VAL A 125 -1.56 -11.89 -2.68
C VAL A 125 -1.91 -13.15 -1.90
N LEU A 126 -2.88 -13.94 -2.37
CA LEU A 126 -3.20 -15.23 -1.75
C LEU A 126 -1.98 -16.17 -1.76
N THR A 127 -1.22 -16.17 -2.85
CA THR A 127 0.01 -16.95 -2.98
C THR A 127 1.09 -16.47 -1.99
N VAL A 128 1.24 -15.17 -1.82
CA VAL A 128 2.19 -14.59 -0.84
C VAL A 128 1.76 -14.90 0.59
N ASP A 129 0.50 -14.76 0.94
CA ASP A 129 0.00 -15.10 2.28
C ASP A 129 0.16 -16.61 2.57
N GLN A 130 -0.16 -17.47 1.62
CA GLN A 130 0.07 -18.91 1.72
C GLN A 130 1.57 -19.24 1.86
N ALA A 131 2.44 -18.53 1.14
CA ALA A 131 3.88 -18.72 1.26
C ALA A 131 4.41 -18.24 2.61
N LEU A 132 3.86 -17.14 3.15
CA LEU A 132 4.19 -16.67 4.50
C LEU A 132 3.76 -17.66 5.59
N ASP A 133 2.61 -18.30 5.42
CA ASP A 133 2.09 -19.29 6.38
C ASP A 133 2.89 -20.60 6.39
N LYS A 134 3.57 -20.91 5.27
CA LYS A 134 4.51 -22.04 5.18
C LYS A 134 5.87 -21.77 5.83
N LEU A 135 6.21 -20.51 6.08
CA LEU A 135 7.46 -20.18 6.76
C LEU A 135 7.44 -20.68 8.22
N PRO A 136 8.58 -21.18 8.73
CA PRO A 136 8.73 -21.37 10.17
C PRO A 136 8.36 -20.08 10.92
N SER A 137 7.66 -20.19 12.05
CA SER A 137 7.11 -19.05 12.80
C SER A 137 8.16 -17.95 13.07
N ILE A 138 9.41 -18.35 13.37
CA ILE A 138 10.52 -17.41 13.61
C ILE A 138 10.83 -16.48 12.42
N TYR A 139 10.52 -16.89 11.21
CA TYR A 139 10.66 -16.10 9.98
C TYR A 139 9.35 -15.43 9.60
N GLY A 140 8.24 -16.15 9.74
CA GLY A 140 6.89 -15.64 9.46
C GLY A 140 6.56 -14.40 10.28
N ASP A 141 6.86 -14.41 11.59
CA ASP A 141 6.59 -13.27 12.47
C ASP A 141 7.37 -12.02 12.05
N VAL A 142 8.65 -12.19 11.69
CA VAL A 142 9.45 -11.06 11.17
C VAL A 142 8.87 -10.54 9.85
N MET A 143 8.51 -11.44 8.92
CA MET A 143 8.00 -11.03 7.61
C MET A 143 6.62 -10.38 7.67
N ARG A 144 5.74 -10.81 8.58
CA ARG A 144 4.46 -10.14 8.83
C ARG A 144 4.68 -8.70 9.30
N LEU A 145 5.62 -8.48 10.22
CA LEU A 145 5.95 -7.15 10.71
C LEU A 145 6.66 -6.29 9.65
N VAL A 146 7.48 -6.91 8.76
CA VAL A 146 8.04 -6.21 7.59
C VAL A 146 6.93 -5.79 6.63
N ARG A 147 5.94 -6.65 6.37
CA ARG A 147 4.77 -6.31 5.55
C ARG A 147 3.95 -5.17 6.16
N ASP A 148 3.88 -5.12 7.49
CA ASP A 148 3.22 -4.03 8.22
C ASP A 148 4.08 -2.75 8.29
N ASP A 149 5.14 -2.66 7.45
CA ASP A 149 6.05 -1.52 7.30
C ASP A 149 6.82 -1.11 8.57
N LEU A 150 6.99 -2.03 9.54
CA LEU A 150 7.84 -1.77 10.70
C LEU A 150 9.31 -1.73 10.29
N THR A 151 10.07 -0.81 10.89
CA THR A 151 11.53 -0.79 10.76
C THR A 151 12.15 -1.97 11.50
N GLN A 152 13.37 -2.32 11.13
CA GLN A 152 14.12 -3.39 11.79
C GLN A 152 14.29 -3.15 13.30
N SER A 153 14.39 -1.90 13.73
CA SER A 153 14.47 -1.52 15.14
C SER A 153 13.14 -1.75 15.86
N GLU A 154 12.01 -1.37 15.26
CA GLU A 154 10.68 -1.61 15.83
C GLU A 154 10.34 -3.10 15.88
N ILE A 155 10.75 -3.87 14.86
CA ILE A 155 10.61 -5.33 14.84
C ILE A 155 11.45 -5.96 15.95
N ALA A 156 12.69 -5.49 16.13
CA ALA A 156 13.57 -5.96 17.19
C ALA A 156 12.96 -5.73 18.57
N GLU A 157 12.45 -4.53 18.82
CA GLU A 157 11.77 -4.17 20.05
C GLU A 157 10.51 -5.01 20.29
N ARG A 158 9.67 -5.13 19.25
CA ARG A 158 8.39 -5.86 19.33
C ARG A 158 8.55 -7.36 19.57
N LEU A 159 9.59 -7.97 19.00
CA LEU A 159 9.88 -9.40 19.14
C LEU A 159 10.87 -9.70 20.26
N GLY A 160 11.45 -8.70 20.90
CA GLY A 160 12.46 -8.88 21.96
C GLY A 160 13.76 -9.54 21.47
N ILE A 161 14.17 -9.26 20.21
CA ILE A 161 15.37 -9.86 19.59
C ILE A 161 16.33 -8.78 19.07
N PRO A 162 17.64 -9.06 18.98
CA PRO A 162 18.60 -8.11 18.44
C PRO A 162 18.30 -7.72 16.99
N VAL A 163 18.56 -6.46 16.59
CA VAL A 163 18.38 -5.97 15.21
C VAL A 163 19.16 -6.82 14.19
N GLY A 164 20.36 -7.30 14.55
CA GLY A 164 21.12 -8.23 13.71
C GLY A 164 20.38 -9.55 13.44
N THR A 165 19.61 -10.03 14.43
CA THR A 165 18.75 -11.21 14.30
C THR A 165 17.56 -10.93 13.38
N VAL A 166 16.97 -9.72 13.45
CA VAL A 166 15.92 -9.31 12.52
C VAL A 166 16.46 -9.33 11.09
N LYS A 167 17.63 -8.72 10.84
CA LYS A 167 18.27 -8.69 9.51
C LYS A 167 18.48 -10.09 8.94
N SER A 168 19.09 -10.99 9.73
CA SER A 168 19.38 -12.35 9.28
C SER A 168 18.13 -13.17 9.04
N ARG A 169 17.09 -13.03 9.88
CA ARG A 169 15.80 -13.69 9.71
C ARG A 169 15.06 -13.17 8.48
N THR A 170 15.05 -11.86 8.24
CA THR A 170 14.45 -11.26 7.05
C THR A 170 15.13 -11.77 5.77
N ALA A 171 16.46 -11.80 5.73
CA ALA A 171 17.20 -12.29 4.56
C ALA A 171 16.86 -13.77 4.28
N LYS A 172 16.89 -14.62 5.31
CA LYS A 172 16.59 -16.05 5.16
C LYS A 172 15.14 -16.33 4.79
N ALA A 173 14.20 -15.56 5.35
CA ALA A 173 12.79 -15.61 4.97
C ALA A 173 12.59 -15.23 3.49
N ALA A 174 13.23 -14.14 3.03
CA ALA A 174 13.15 -13.70 1.64
C ALA A 174 13.69 -14.75 0.66
N ASP A 175 14.78 -15.45 1.00
CA ASP A 175 15.32 -16.52 0.17
C ASP A 175 14.36 -17.71 0.11
N THR A 176 13.77 -18.11 1.23
CA THR A 176 12.79 -19.19 1.30
C THR A 176 11.54 -18.85 0.50
N LEU A 177 11.02 -17.62 0.63
CA LEU A 177 9.87 -17.16 -0.13
C LEU A 177 10.12 -17.11 -1.64
N ARG A 178 11.31 -16.66 -2.07
CA ARG A 178 11.67 -16.70 -3.51
C ARG A 178 11.65 -18.11 -4.06
N ALA A 179 12.20 -19.07 -3.33
CA ALA A 179 12.20 -20.46 -3.74
C ALA A 179 10.79 -21.05 -3.83
N GLU A 180 9.93 -20.75 -2.85
CA GLU A 180 8.55 -21.21 -2.82
C GLU A 180 7.72 -20.58 -3.95
N LEU A 181 7.83 -19.28 -4.16
CA LEU A 181 7.13 -18.56 -5.24
C LEU A 181 7.61 -18.99 -6.64
N ALA A 182 8.89 -19.31 -6.80
CA ALA A 182 9.42 -19.87 -8.04
C ALA A 182 8.84 -21.27 -8.33
N SER A 183 8.65 -22.10 -7.30
CA SER A 183 8.04 -23.43 -7.46
C SER A 183 6.56 -23.36 -7.88
N LEU A 184 5.83 -22.36 -7.37
CA LEU A 184 4.42 -22.15 -7.72
C LEU A 184 4.25 -21.64 -9.15
N ARG A 185 5.16 -20.79 -9.66
CA ARG A 185 5.16 -20.32 -11.05
C ARG A 185 5.57 -21.40 -12.05
N GLY A 186 6.50 -22.26 -11.69
CA GLY A 186 6.95 -23.36 -12.55
C GLY A 186 5.94 -24.50 -12.72
N GLY A 187 4.88 -24.52 -11.93
CA GLY A 187 3.78 -25.49 -12.04
C GLY A 187 2.70 -25.12 -13.08
N GLU A 188 2.65 -23.89 -13.56
CA GLU A 188 1.66 -23.43 -14.55
C GLU A 188 2.08 -23.68 -16.01
N ASP A 189 3.36 -23.92 -16.28
CA ASP A 189 3.88 -24.21 -17.63
C ASP A 189 3.79 -25.72 -18.01
N ALA A 190 3.10 -26.54 -17.21
CA ALA A 190 3.05 -28.00 -17.40
C ALA A 190 1.65 -28.56 -17.81
N PHE A 191 0.76 -27.71 -18.38
CA PHE A 191 -0.50 -28.18 -18.99
C PHE A 191 -0.77 -27.60 -20.35
#